data_96df206563ac7ff893601a1cc21cdfe0
#
_entry.id   96df206563ac7ff893601a1cc21cdfe0
#
_cell.length_a   1.000
_cell.length_b   1.000
_cell.length_c   1.000
_cell.angle_alpha   90.00
_cell.angle_beta   90.00
_cell.angle_gamma   90.00
#
_symmetry.space_group_name_H-M   'P 1'
#
loop_
_entity.id
_entity.type
_entity.pdbx_description
1 polymer ?
#
loop_
_entity_poly.entity_id
_entity_poly.type
_entity_poly.pdbx_seq_one_letter_code
_entity_poly.pdbx_strand_id
1 'polypeptide(L)'
;MTMRFEDPAADFVPAVQRVFGAQPRILDGSRAVLVGDVKLQLEAGERELWLIETKGVLEHRLGMVEVHDDIEAALLEAKEQLHELH
;
A
#
# COMPACT_ATOMS: atom_id res chain seq x y z
N MET A 1 -9.70 15.48 25.51
CA MET A 1 -9.59 15.27 24.11
C MET A 1 -8.53 14.26 23.76
N THR A 2 -8.86 13.44 22.89
CA THR A 2 -7.95 12.39 22.52
C THR A 2 -6.97 12.85 21.46
N MET A 3 -5.73 12.62 21.73
CA MET A 3 -4.74 12.84 20.73
C MET A 3 -4.90 11.82 19.64
N ARG A 4 -5.08 12.30 18.46
CA ARG A 4 -5.23 11.43 17.33
C ARG A 4 -3.89 11.29 16.65
N PHE A 5 -3.45 10.08 16.53
CA PHE A 5 -2.27 9.82 15.74
C PHE A 5 -2.69 9.51 14.33
N GLU A 6 -1.97 10.08 13.40
CA GLU A 6 -2.19 9.75 12.01
C GLU A 6 -1.58 8.39 11.78
N ASP A 7 -2.37 7.38 11.94
CA ASP A 7 -1.94 6.02 11.75
C ASP A 7 -2.01 5.69 10.27
N PRO A 8 -0.88 5.47 9.60
CA PRO A 8 -0.91 5.16 8.17
C PRO A 8 -1.82 3.99 7.85
N ALA A 9 -1.88 2.99 8.75
CA ALA A 9 -2.73 1.84 8.48
C ALA A 9 -4.20 2.23 8.49
N ALA A 10 -4.59 3.20 9.31
CA ALA A 10 -5.99 3.61 9.38
C ALA A 10 -6.42 4.35 8.12
N ASP A 11 -5.50 5.03 7.45
CA ASP A 11 -5.82 5.78 6.25
C ASP A 11 -5.46 5.02 4.98
N PHE A 12 -4.93 3.82 5.12
CA PHE A 12 -4.33 3.09 4.01
C PHE A 12 -5.36 2.76 2.93
N VAL A 13 -6.47 2.14 3.32
CA VAL A 13 -7.47 1.70 2.34
C VAL A 13 -8.08 2.88 1.59
N PRO A 14 -8.53 3.95 2.28
CA PRO A 14 -9.06 5.09 1.54
C PRO A 14 -8.01 5.73 0.63
N ALA A 15 -6.75 5.79 1.08
CA ALA A 15 -5.70 6.37 0.26
C ALA A 15 -5.45 5.55 -1.00
N VAL A 16 -5.48 4.22 -0.87
CA VAL A 16 -5.33 3.35 -2.04
C VAL A 16 -6.45 3.62 -3.03
N GLN A 17 -7.67 3.77 -2.54
CA GLN A 17 -8.79 4.07 -3.44
C GLN A 17 -8.59 5.39 -4.17
N ARG A 18 -8.09 6.41 -3.47
CA ARG A 18 -7.88 7.71 -4.09
C ARG A 18 -6.76 7.67 -5.13
N VAL A 19 -5.68 7.00 -4.79
CA VAL A 19 -4.49 7.02 -5.65
C VAL A 19 -4.67 6.11 -6.86
N PHE A 20 -5.20 4.92 -6.66
CA PHE A 20 -5.31 3.94 -7.74
C PHE A 20 -6.65 3.98 -8.44
N GLY A 21 -7.62 4.68 -7.88
CA GLY A 21 -8.91 4.82 -8.53
C GLY A 21 -9.70 3.54 -8.63
N ALA A 22 -9.43 2.58 -7.75
CA ALA A 22 -10.07 1.29 -7.78
C ALA A 22 -10.38 0.85 -6.37
N GLN A 23 -11.36 -0.02 -6.25
CA GLN A 23 -11.75 -0.59 -4.97
C GLN A 23 -10.77 -1.71 -4.64
N PRO A 24 -9.94 -1.58 -3.61
CA PRO A 24 -9.00 -2.62 -3.29
C PRO A 24 -9.67 -3.76 -2.55
N ARG A 25 -9.07 -4.93 -2.62
CA ARG A 25 -9.49 -6.06 -1.81
C ARG A 25 -8.66 -6.06 -0.54
N ILE A 26 -9.34 -5.95 0.60
CA ILE A 26 -8.65 -5.85 1.87
C ILE A 26 -8.16 -7.22 2.30
N LEU A 27 -6.89 -7.27 2.67
CA LEU A 27 -6.26 -8.47 3.20
C LEU A 27 -5.76 -8.14 4.61
N ASP A 28 -5.40 -9.11 5.35
CA ASP A 28 -4.65 -9.02 6.60
C ASP A 28 -4.89 -7.72 7.38
N GLY A 29 -6.11 -7.56 7.91
CA GLY A 29 -6.40 -6.50 8.85
C GLY A 29 -6.17 -5.09 8.33
N SER A 30 -6.38 -4.86 7.06
CA SER A 30 -6.23 -3.55 6.44
C SER A 30 -4.80 -3.07 6.32
N ARG A 31 -3.84 -3.92 6.61
CA ARG A 31 -2.44 -3.56 6.40
C ARG A 31 -1.93 -4.06 5.07
N ALA A 32 -2.74 -4.83 4.37
CA ALA A 32 -2.41 -5.31 3.05
C ALA A 32 -3.66 -5.22 2.20
N VAL A 33 -3.51 -4.76 0.97
CA VAL A 33 -4.63 -4.67 0.04
C VAL A 33 -4.17 -5.17 -1.30
N LEU A 34 -5.11 -5.72 -2.07
CA LEU A 34 -4.83 -6.22 -3.39
C LEU A 34 -5.49 -5.30 -4.41
N VAL A 35 -4.69 -4.77 -5.30
CA VAL A 35 -5.17 -3.94 -6.40
C VAL A 35 -4.73 -4.63 -7.68
N GLY A 36 -5.69 -5.24 -8.39
CA GLY A 36 -5.33 -6.06 -9.54
C GLY A 36 -4.47 -7.24 -9.11
N ASP A 37 -3.30 -7.34 -9.69
CA ASP A 37 -2.37 -8.42 -9.40
C ASP A 37 -1.29 -8.02 -8.40
N VAL A 38 -1.40 -6.83 -7.84
CA VAL A 38 -0.36 -6.30 -6.96
C VAL A 38 -0.90 -6.16 -5.55
N LYS A 39 -0.17 -6.73 -4.60
CA LYS A 39 -0.46 -6.57 -3.19
C LYS A 39 0.38 -5.43 -2.64
N LEU A 40 -0.28 -4.51 -1.98
CA LEU A 40 0.39 -3.41 -1.30
C LEU A 40 0.34 -3.71 0.18
N GLN A 41 1.50 -3.84 0.80
CA GLN A 41 1.58 -4.31 2.18
C GLN A 41 2.44 -3.38 3.01
N LEU A 42 1.91 -2.98 4.17
CA LEU A 42 2.64 -2.17 5.12
C LEU A 42 3.41 -3.06 6.07
N GLU A 43 4.69 -2.77 6.24
CA GLU A 43 5.56 -3.52 7.13
C GLU A 43 6.37 -2.55 7.98
N ALA A 44 7.12 -3.09 8.92
CA ALA A 44 8.00 -2.31 9.77
C ALA A 44 7.27 -1.20 10.51
N GLY A 45 6.11 -1.54 11.11
CA GLY A 45 5.34 -0.55 11.86
C GLY A 45 4.78 0.53 10.95
N GLU A 46 4.33 0.14 9.78
CA GLU A 46 3.75 1.05 8.78
C GLU A 46 4.76 2.02 8.21
N ARG A 47 6.04 1.70 8.29
CA ARG A 47 7.06 2.56 7.71
C ARG A 47 7.50 2.13 6.32
N GLU A 48 7.19 0.90 5.94
CA GLU A 48 7.57 0.38 4.64
C GLU A 48 6.33 -0.07 3.90
N LEU A 49 6.21 0.38 2.67
CA LEU A 49 5.14 -0.05 1.78
C LEU A 49 5.74 -0.95 0.73
N TRP A 50 5.41 -2.23 0.80
CA TRP A 50 5.94 -3.23 -0.11
C TRP A 50 5.00 -3.44 -1.28
N LEU A 51 5.59 -3.57 -2.45
CA LEU A 51 4.87 -3.85 -3.69
C LEU A 51 5.16 -5.30 -4.05
N ILE A 52 4.11 -6.10 -4.05
CA ILE A 52 4.26 -7.55 -4.21
C ILE A 52 3.33 -8.01 -5.32
N GLU A 53 3.90 -8.62 -6.35
CA GLU A 53 3.10 -9.20 -7.40
C GLU A 53 2.62 -10.58 -6.96
N THR A 54 1.33 -10.84 -7.13
CA THR A 54 0.76 -12.12 -6.74
C THR A 54 0.27 -12.86 -7.96
N LYS A 55 0.65 -14.13 -8.07
CA LYS A 55 0.19 -15.00 -9.14
C LYS A 55 -0.18 -16.33 -8.51
N GLY A 56 -1.48 -16.49 -8.25
CA GLY A 56 -1.94 -17.67 -7.54
C GLY A 56 -1.37 -17.70 -6.15
N VAL A 57 -0.59 -18.73 -5.84
CA VAL A 57 0.05 -18.85 -4.53
C VAL A 57 1.44 -18.25 -4.48
N LEU A 58 1.93 -17.78 -5.63
CA LEU A 58 3.28 -17.24 -5.71
C LEU A 58 3.26 -15.74 -5.48
N GLU A 59 4.25 -15.27 -4.74
CA GLU A 59 4.41 -13.84 -4.48
C GLU A 59 5.82 -13.43 -4.87
N HIS A 60 5.92 -12.28 -5.52
CA HIS A 60 7.19 -11.77 -5.98
C HIS A 60 7.30 -10.32 -5.56
N ARG A 61 8.29 -9.99 -4.74
CA ARG A 61 8.46 -8.62 -4.26
C ARG A 61 9.06 -7.78 -5.37
N LEU A 62 8.31 -6.75 -5.76
CA LEU A 62 8.73 -5.88 -6.85
C LEU A 62 9.56 -4.71 -6.34
N GLY A 63 9.25 -4.20 -5.16
CA GLY A 63 9.96 -3.07 -4.63
C GLY A 63 9.36 -2.61 -3.33
N MET A 64 9.92 -1.52 -2.81
CA MET A 64 9.49 -0.98 -1.52
C MET A 64 9.60 0.54 -1.56
N VAL A 65 8.64 1.19 -0.92
CA VAL A 65 8.63 2.64 -0.77
C VAL A 65 8.62 2.96 0.71
N GLU A 66 9.49 3.86 1.13
CA GLU A 66 9.49 4.30 2.51
C GLU A 66 8.30 5.22 2.75
N VAL A 67 7.62 4.98 3.87
CA VAL A 67 6.50 5.81 4.29
C VAL A 67 7.00 6.77 5.35
N HIS A 68 6.96 8.06 5.03
CA HIS A 68 7.39 9.08 5.99
C HIS A 68 6.19 9.57 6.77
N ASP A 69 5.60 10.68 6.38
CA ASP A 69 4.49 11.25 7.12
C ASP A 69 3.16 11.05 6.43
N ASP A 70 3.18 10.75 5.14
CA ASP A 70 1.99 10.76 4.33
C ASP A 70 1.91 9.47 3.51
N ILE A 71 0.95 8.62 3.88
CA ILE A 71 0.79 7.36 3.16
C ILE A 71 0.38 7.60 1.71
N GLU A 72 -0.35 8.67 1.44
CA GLU A 72 -0.78 8.94 0.08
C GLU A 72 0.42 9.27 -0.81
N ALA A 73 1.37 10.02 -0.27
CA ALA A 73 2.59 10.31 -1.02
C ALA A 73 3.36 9.04 -1.34
N ALA A 74 3.44 8.13 -0.37
CA ALA A 74 4.09 6.85 -0.59
C ALA A 74 3.37 6.04 -1.66
N LEU A 75 2.04 6.09 -1.65
CA LEU A 75 1.26 5.35 -2.64
C LEU A 75 1.42 5.95 -4.03
N LEU A 76 1.54 7.27 -4.13
CA LEU A 76 1.79 7.88 -5.43
C LEU A 76 3.14 7.45 -5.98
N GLU A 77 4.15 7.38 -5.13
CA GLU A 77 5.45 6.90 -5.56
C GLU A 77 5.38 5.44 -5.96
N ALA A 78 4.64 4.64 -5.21
CA ALA A 78 4.45 3.23 -5.54
C ALA A 78 3.78 3.08 -6.89
N LYS A 79 2.78 3.90 -7.16
CA LYS A 79 2.08 3.85 -8.43
C LYS A 79 3.02 4.15 -9.58
N GLU A 80 3.91 5.12 -9.39
CA GLU A 80 4.89 5.44 -10.41
C GLU A 80 5.85 4.29 -10.64
N GLN A 81 6.31 3.64 -9.56
CA GLN A 81 7.19 2.50 -9.70
C GLN A 81 6.53 1.37 -10.47
N LEU A 82 5.26 1.10 -10.15
CA LEU A 82 4.54 0.05 -10.86
C LEU A 82 4.35 0.40 -12.33
N HIS A 83 4.12 1.66 -12.62
CA HIS A 83 3.97 2.10 -13.99
C HIS A 83 5.26 1.89 -14.79
N GLU A 84 6.39 2.13 -14.16
CA GLU A 84 7.68 1.96 -14.83
C GLU A 84 8.02 0.50 -15.06
N LEU A 85 7.49 -0.39 -14.22
CA LEU A 85 7.77 -1.82 -14.36
C LEU A 85 6.97 -2.45 -15.50
N HIS A 86 5.98 -1.77 -15.96
CA HIS A 86 5.16 -2.23 -17.06
C HIS A 86 5.38 -1.36 -18.27
#